data_77c2c1512341d055481df9825b190643
#
_entry.id   77c2c1512341d055481df9825b190643
#
_cell.length_a   1.000
_cell.length_b   1.000
_cell.length_c   1.000
_cell.angle_alpha   90.00
_cell.angle_beta   90.00
_cell.angle_gamma   90.00
#
_symmetry.space_group_name_H-M   'P 1'
#
loop_
_entity.id
_entity.type
_entity.pdbx_description
1 polymer ?
#
loop_
_entity_poly.entity_id
_entity_poly.type
_entity_poly.pdbx_seq_one_letter_code
_entity_poly.pdbx_strand_id
1 'polypeptide(L)'
;MTTVTAAALIAVTLTPVPTAPGRSVSHGPIHLPVALMAAIDESPTTLGIADSNLYTLSEADLNTTLDELQSLGVTDVRIAMPWIFVQPNSSQSYDWSRLDTVVNAIAERDMGVLGVISGTPAWAGFPLNGHPNPATYAAFASAVATRYQGKISAYEVWNEPNGVTFWSPVSAKAYTDLLKAAYPAIKAADPNATVIGGVLGAVGNIPGVSTSAVKFVTQMYADGAHGFFDALSFHPYHYVTPFSKGTMPGEPIEQVAAIRALMVANGDADLKLWATEYGLPTSVVSQAQQAAYIHDFVVAWQQVAGAGPMFIYTTRDTATGAFDDEANFGIFTTNWTPKLAAETIAALIADLADGTAEPFDVTPYLPANPFLQGVQVFIRQLINQALVVPKFVVQLVSSVINAVVKTIAGALGIPTARRTAAARPSAPTAQTAATPTPRRAVATSKRQPATPRPAAASTPSTQRRGKPAQQRADRTASGGTTGHSSTGHSAR
;
A
#
# COMPACT_ATOMS: atom_id res chain seq x y z
N MET A 1 40.34 21.16 34.42
CA MET A 1 39.29 22.02 35.02
C MET A 1 37.98 21.30 34.79
N THR A 2 37.53 20.65 35.83
CA THR A 2 36.37 19.77 35.94
C THR A 2 35.17 20.60 36.38
N THR A 3 34.11 20.58 35.65
CA THR A 3 32.80 21.13 36.09
C THR A 3 31.84 19.98 36.34
N VAL A 4 31.54 19.81 37.61
CA VAL A 4 30.54 18.88 38.15
C VAL A 4 29.19 19.58 38.09
N THR A 5 28.18 18.94 37.49
CA THR A 5 26.79 19.41 37.56
C THR A 5 26.06 18.61 38.63
N ALA A 6 25.61 19.31 39.66
CA ALA A 6 24.90 18.75 40.82
C ALA A 6 23.43 18.48 40.46
N ALA A 7 22.96 17.27 40.72
CA ALA A 7 21.55 16.91 40.72
C ALA A 7 20.96 17.25 42.11
N ALA A 8 19.91 18.07 42.14
CA ALA A 8 19.17 18.40 43.36
C ALA A 8 18.05 17.36 43.58
N LEU A 9 18.18 16.59 44.65
CA LEU A 9 17.11 15.77 45.23
C LEU A 9 16.19 16.67 46.06
N ILE A 10 14.92 16.74 45.74
CA ILE A 10 13.90 17.36 46.60
C ILE A 10 13.27 16.26 47.45
N ALA A 11 13.59 16.27 48.77
CA ALA A 11 12.91 15.44 49.74
C ALA A 11 11.58 16.10 50.15
N VAL A 12 10.46 15.42 49.92
CA VAL A 12 9.14 15.84 50.41
C VAL A 12 8.89 15.16 51.76
N THR A 13 8.87 15.95 52.83
CA THR A 13 8.47 15.51 54.18
C THR A 13 6.95 15.53 54.30
N LEU A 14 6.36 14.36 54.54
CA LEU A 14 4.92 14.19 54.82
C LEU A 14 4.63 14.58 56.28
N THR A 15 3.83 15.62 56.49
CA THR A 15 3.18 15.91 57.78
C THR A 15 1.76 15.35 57.78
N PRO A 16 1.25 14.76 58.84
CA PRO A 16 -0.10 14.21 58.89
C PRO A 16 -1.13 15.31 59.05
N VAL A 17 -2.16 15.26 58.20
CA VAL A 17 -3.34 16.15 58.22
C VAL A 17 -4.48 15.46 59.00
N PRO A 18 -5.20 16.18 59.89
CA PRO A 18 -6.30 15.61 60.68
C PRO A 18 -7.55 15.36 59.83
N THR A 19 -8.21 14.22 60.07
CA THR A 19 -9.46 13.80 59.48
C THR A 19 -10.64 14.68 59.85
N ALA A 20 -11.32 15.28 58.84
CA ALA A 20 -12.61 15.87 58.97
C ALA A 20 -13.66 15.02 58.25
N PRO A 21 -14.95 15.00 58.66
CA PRO A 21 -15.93 14.02 58.23
C PRO A 21 -16.58 14.36 56.90
N GLY A 22 -16.74 13.33 56.07
CA GLY A 22 -17.75 13.10 55.07
C GLY A 22 -18.17 14.22 54.13
N ARG A 23 -17.44 14.37 52.97
CA ARG A 23 -18.02 14.90 51.75
C ARG A 23 -17.96 13.82 50.67
N SER A 24 -19.15 13.43 50.18
CA SER A 24 -19.28 12.61 48.99
C SER A 24 -18.61 13.34 47.81
N VAL A 25 -17.48 12.86 47.34
CA VAL A 25 -16.81 13.33 46.14
C VAL A 25 -17.50 12.64 44.96
N SER A 26 -18.30 13.42 44.21
CA SER A 26 -18.77 13.07 42.89
C SER A 26 -17.52 12.88 42.01
N HIS A 27 -17.23 11.63 41.61
CA HIS A 27 -16.24 11.35 40.61
C HIS A 27 -16.77 11.81 39.27
N GLY A 28 -16.40 13.01 38.84
CA GLY A 28 -16.51 13.40 37.44
C GLY A 28 -15.66 12.42 36.60
N PRO A 29 -15.97 12.23 35.30
CA PRO A 29 -15.21 11.35 34.45
C PRO A 29 -13.73 11.78 34.47
N ILE A 30 -12.85 10.85 34.85
CA ILE A 30 -11.40 11.03 34.74
C ILE A 30 -11.13 11.07 33.23
N HIS A 31 -10.96 12.28 32.68
CA HIS A 31 -10.35 12.43 31.37
C HIS A 31 -8.87 12.02 31.54
N LEU A 32 -8.56 10.76 31.21
CA LEU A 32 -7.19 10.38 30.94
C LEU A 32 -6.70 11.26 29.78
N PRO A 33 -5.50 11.84 29.84
CA PRO A 33 -4.96 12.55 28.69
C PRO A 33 -4.97 11.57 27.52
N VAL A 34 -5.61 11.94 26.39
CA VAL A 34 -5.49 11.21 25.14
C VAL A 34 -4.01 11.26 24.80
N ALA A 35 -3.35 10.11 24.76
CA ALA A 35 -2.00 10.04 24.25
C ALA A 35 -2.04 10.57 22.81
N LEU A 36 -1.33 11.67 22.57
CA LEU A 36 -1.14 12.19 21.22
C LEU A 36 -0.30 11.15 20.49
N MET A 37 -0.76 10.68 19.34
CA MET A 37 0.04 9.81 18.46
C MET A 37 1.16 10.62 17.83
N ALA A 38 2.21 9.92 17.38
CA ALA A 38 3.27 10.53 16.59
C ALA A 38 2.66 11.19 15.34
N ALA A 39 2.93 12.47 15.14
CA ALA A 39 2.61 13.11 13.88
C ALA A 39 3.58 12.60 12.82
N ILE A 40 3.08 12.37 11.60
CA ILE A 40 3.93 12.03 10.45
C ILE A 40 4.93 13.17 10.24
N ASP A 41 6.21 12.86 10.19
CA ASP A 41 7.22 13.81 9.76
C ASP A 41 7.08 14.02 8.23
N GLU A 42 6.77 15.24 7.80
CA GLU A 42 6.52 15.59 6.40
C GLU A 42 7.81 15.71 5.55
N SER A 43 8.92 15.15 6.02
CA SER A 43 10.18 15.15 5.27
C SER A 43 10.17 14.06 4.17
N PRO A 44 11.00 14.20 3.12
CA PRO A 44 11.16 13.17 2.11
C PRO A 44 11.93 11.93 2.60
N THR A 45 12.40 11.93 3.86
CA THR A 45 13.06 10.78 4.51
C THR A 45 12.07 9.88 5.24
N THR A 46 10.80 10.29 5.38
CA THR A 46 9.76 9.47 5.98
C THR A 46 9.31 8.39 5.01
N LEU A 47 9.54 7.13 5.39
CA LEU A 47 9.18 5.93 4.65
C LEU A 47 8.16 5.10 5.45
N GLY A 48 6.90 5.18 5.06
CA GLY A 48 5.80 4.44 5.65
C GLY A 48 5.31 3.26 4.80
N ILE A 49 4.26 2.60 5.28
CA ILE A 49 3.57 1.53 4.54
C ILE A 49 2.10 1.91 4.31
N ALA A 50 1.64 1.78 3.07
CA ALA A 50 0.23 1.90 2.72
C ALA A 50 -0.42 0.51 2.76
N ASP A 51 -1.40 0.32 3.65
CA ASP A 51 -2.13 -0.94 3.75
C ASP A 51 -3.63 -0.72 3.98
N SER A 52 -4.37 -0.71 2.89
CA SER A 52 -5.83 -0.59 2.91
C SER A 52 -6.53 -1.83 3.49
N ASN A 53 -5.83 -2.97 3.60
CA ASN A 53 -6.40 -4.21 4.12
C ASN A 53 -6.57 -4.21 5.65
N LEU A 54 -5.83 -3.34 6.38
CA LEU A 54 -5.91 -3.25 7.85
C LEU A 54 -7.35 -3.11 8.34
N TYR A 55 -8.21 -2.41 7.60
CA TYR A 55 -9.62 -2.26 7.93
C TYR A 55 -10.39 -3.59 7.92
N THR A 56 -9.98 -4.57 7.13
CA THR A 56 -10.72 -5.84 6.91
C THR A 56 -10.15 -7.02 7.70
N LEU A 57 -8.97 -6.89 8.29
CA LEU A 57 -8.29 -7.96 9.03
C LEU A 57 -9.04 -8.33 10.31
N SER A 58 -8.85 -9.53 10.81
CA SER A 58 -9.20 -9.84 12.20
C SER A 58 -8.34 -9.04 13.16
N GLU A 59 -8.74 -8.89 14.41
CA GLU A 59 -7.93 -8.17 15.42
C GLU A 59 -6.57 -8.85 15.62
N ALA A 60 -6.53 -10.19 15.61
CA ALA A 60 -5.28 -10.94 15.71
C ALA A 60 -4.36 -10.71 14.50
N ASP A 61 -4.91 -10.74 13.27
CA ASP A 61 -4.15 -10.46 12.06
C ASP A 61 -3.71 -9.00 11.98
N LEU A 62 -4.54 -8.06 12.43
CA LEU A 62 -4.21 -6.64 12.52
C LEU A 62 -2.99 -6.42 13.42
N ASN A 63 -3.03 -6.99 14.63
CA ASN A 63 -1.91 -6.88 15.58
C ASN A 63 -0.64 -7.51 15.00
N THR A 64 -0.73 -8.72 14.44
CA THR A 64 0.42 -9.35 13.77
C THR A 64 0.98 -8.47 12.65
N THR A 65 0.11 -7.86 11.82
CA THR A 65 0.53 -7.00 10.73
C THR A 65 1.30 -5.78 11.25
N LEU A 66 0.79 -5.12 12.29
CA LEU A 66 1.43 -3.94 12.86
C LEU A 66 2.73 -4.28 13.60
N ASP A 67 2.79 -5.44 14.28
CA ASP A 67 4.01 -5.92 14.95
C ASP A 67 5.12 -6.23 13.92
N GLU A 68 4.77 -6.86 12.80
CA GLU A 68 5.74 -7.11 11.72
C GLU A 68 6.23 -5.81 11.09
N LEU A 69 5.37 -4.81 10.86
CA LEU A 69 5.79 -3.50 10.36
C LEU A 69 6.72 -2.80 11.35
N GLN A 70 6.39 -2.81 12.63
CA GLN A 70 7.22 -2.21 13.66
C GLN A 70 8.60 -2.90 13.75
N SER A 71 8.65 -4.22 13.54
CA SER A 71 9.91 -4.98 13.51
C SER A 71 10.86 -4.57 12.38
N LEU A 72 10.33 -4.01 11.29
CA LEU A 72 11.09 -3.44 10.18
C LEU A 72 11.51 -1.98 10.44
N GLY A 73 11.08 -1.36 11.54
CA GLY A 73 11.32 0.05 11.83
C GLY A 73 10.29 1.01 11.22
N VAL A 74 9.18 0.51 10.65
CA VAL A 74 8.10 1.35 10.11
C VAL A 74 7.42 2.10 11.23
N THR A 75 7.36 3.42 11.11
CA THR A 75 6.73 4.33 12.07
C THR A 75 5.42 4.93 11.61
N ASP A 76 5.09 4.80 10.33
CA ASP A 76 3.94 5.47 9.74
C ASP A 76 3.15 4.54 8.82
N VAL A 77 1.83 4.59 8.91
CA VAL A 77 0.94 3.77 8.08
C VAL A 77 -0.16 4.61 7.43
N ARG A 78 -0.43 4.29 6.17
CA ARG A 78 -1.58 4.83 5.43
C ARG A 78 -2.71 3.80 5.42
N ILE A 79 -3.89 4.20 5.91
CA ILE A 79 -5.03 3.31 6.12
C ILE A 79 -6.28 3.76 5.37
N ALA A 80 -7.14 2.81 5.00
CA ALA A 80 -8.46 3.13 4.48
C ALA A 80 -9.43 3.57 5.60
N MET A 81 -10.18 4.64 5.35
CA MET A 81 -11.29 5.11 6.17
C MET A 81 -12.60 5.05 5.35
N PRO A 82 -13.16 3.86 5.14
CA PRO A 82 -14.22 3.64 4.16
C PRO A 82 -15.56 4.17 4.65
N TRP A 83 -16.01 5.29 4.09
CA TRP A 83 -17.29 5.94 4.43
C TRP A 83 -18.47 4.99 4.33
N ILE A 84 -18.51 4.18 3.28
CA ILE A 84 -19.58 3.20 3.07
C ILE A 84 -19.77 2.22 4.24
N PHE A 85 -18.73 1.93 5.01
CA PHE A 85 -18.80 1.03 6.15
C PHE A 85 -18.99 1.75 7.48
N VAL A 86 -18.52 3.00 7.58
CA VAL A 86 -18.71 3.81 8.78
C VAL A 86 -20.13 4.41 8.85
N GLN A 87 -20.71 4.79 7.71
CA GLN A 87 -22.09 5.29 7.61
C GLN A 87 -22.91 4.47 6.61
N PRO A 88 -23.15 3.17 6.83
CA PRO A 88 -23.77 2.32 5.83
C PRO A 88 -25.23 2.63 5.54
N ASN A 89 -25.98 3.15 6.53
CA ASN A 89 -27.43 3.22 6.48
C ASN A 89 -27.99 4.65 6.29
N SER A 90 -27.36 5.68 6.86
CA SER A 90 -27.83 7.06 6.79
C SER A 90 -26.76 8.04 7.29
N SER A 91 -26.95 9.33 7.03
CA SER A 91 -26.10 10.41 7.54
C SER A 91 -26.16 10.59 9.07
N GLN A 92 -27.11 9.96 9.75
CA GLN A 92 -27.30 10.11 11.19
C GLN A 92 -26.74 8.95 12.03
N SER A 93 -26.27 7.88 11.37
CA SER A 93 -25.83 6.67 12.04
C SER A 93 -24.40 6.32 11.65
N TYR A 94 -23.52 6.18 12.64
CA TYR A 94 -22.12 5.82 12.47
C TYR A 94 -21.82 4.49 13.14
N ASP A 95 -21.09 3.62 12.45
CA ASP A 95 -20.43 2.46 13.04
C ASP A 95 -18.92 2.69 13.01
N TRP A 96 -18.39 3.18 14.11
CA TRP A 96 -16.96 3.45 14.29
C TRP A 96 -16.17 2.23 14.77
N SER A 97 -16.86 1.17 15.19
CA SER A 97 -16.27 0.07 15.94
C SER A 97 -15.02 -0.49 15.30
N ARG A 98 -15.07 -0.72 13.97
CA ARG A 98 -13.93 -1.28 13.25
C ARG A 98 -12.80 -0.27 13.06
N LEU A 99 -13.14 0.96 12.72
CA LEU A 99 -12.14 2.01 12.52
C LEU A 99 -11.45 2.36 13.84
N ASP A 100 -12.20 2.41 14.94
CA ASP A 100 -11.63 2.58 16.29
C ASP A 100 -10.63 1.47 16.63
N THR A 101 -10.97 0.21 16.34
CA THR A 101 -10.05 -0.92 16.55
C THR A 101 -8.73 -0.71 15.79
N VAL A 102 -8.80 -0.31 14.51
CA VAL A 102 -7.59 -0.09 13.69
C VAL A 102 -6.77 1.07 14.21
N VAL A 103 -7.41 2.24 14.44
CA VAL A 103 -6.69 3.44 14.89
C VAL A 103 -6.09 3.23 16.29
N ASN A 104 -6.81 2.57 17.21
CA ASN A 104 -6.28 2.32 18.54
C ASN A 104 -5.11 1.32 18.52
N ALA A 105 -5.18 0.25 17.71
CA ALA A 105 -4.07 -0.71 17.57
C ALA A 105 -2.79 -0.06 17.01
N ILE A 106 -2.93 0.92 16.10
CA ILE A 106 -1.81 1.71 15.57
C ILE A 106 -1.29 2.65 16.67
N ALA A 107 -2.19 3.31 17.42
CA ALA A 107 -1.84 4.21 18.52
C ALA A 107 -1.08 3.51 19.65
N GLU A 108 -1.44 2.27 19.97
CA GLU A 108 -0.74 1.43 20.98
C GLU A 108 0.73 1.17 20.61
N ARG A 109 1.11 1.39 19.37
CA ARG A 109 2.47 1.22 18.83
C ARG A 109 3.18 2.55 18.57
N ASP A 110 2.55 3.66 18.92
CA ASP A 110 3.07 5.01 18.69
C ASP A 110 3.40 5.28 17.20
N MET A 111 2.60 4.73 16.28
CA MET A 111 2.78 4.91 14.84
C MET A 111 1.91 6.07 14.33
N GLY A 112 2.46 6.85 13.38
CA GLY A 112 1.74 7.90 12.68
C GLY A 112 0.71 7.34 11.69
N VAL A 113 -0.39 8.08 11.47
CA VAL A 113 -1.48 7.66 10.59
C VAL A 113 -1.78 8.69 9.51
N LEU A 114 -1.81 8.23 8.26
CA LEU A 114 -2.44 8.88 7.12
C LEU A 114 -3.77 8.18 6.80
N GLY A 115 -4.88 8.88 6.97
CA GLY A 115 -6.22 8.34 6.75
C GLY A 115 -6.82 8.70 5.40
N VAL A 116 -7.24 7.72 4.59
CA VAL A 116 -7.86 7.91 3.28
C VAL A 116 -9.37 7.89 3.40
N ILE A 117 -10.02 9.04 3.32
CA ILE A 117 -11.49 9.16 3.43
C ILE A 117 -12.11 8.93 2.05
N SER A 118 -12.74 7.78 1.79
CA SER A 118 -13.32 7.45 0.48
C SER A 118 -14.51 6.48 0.56
N GLY A 119 -15.16 6.22 -0.57
CA GLY A 119 -16.19 5.21 -0.73
C GLY A 119 -17.59 5.68 -0.39
N THR A 120 -18.34 6.19 -1.39
CA THR A 120 -19.71 6.68 -1.26
C THR A 120 -20.67 5.58 -0.74
N PRO A 121 -21.41 5.79 0.37
CA PRO A 121 -22.46 4.86 0.80
C PRO A 121 -23.69 4.96 -0.11
N ALA A 122 -24.49 3.90 -0.18
CA ALA A 122 -25.62 3.78 -1.10
C ALA A 122 -26.69 4.87 -0.90
N TRP A 123 -26.85 5.40 0.30
CA TRP A 123 -27.80 6.50 0.60
C TRP A 123 -27.31 7.88 0.16
N ALA A 124 -25.98 8.04 -0.05
CA ALA A 124 -25.35 9.31 -0.46
C ALA A 124 -25.09 9.40 -1.97
N GLY A 125 -25.26 8.30 -2.72
CA GLY A 125 -25.03 8.25 -4.16
C GLY A 125 -24.83 6.83 -4.68
N PHE A 126 -24.23 6.71 -5.89
CA PHE A 126 -23.87 5.41 -6.39
C PHE A 126 -22.75 4.82 -5.52
N PRO A 127 -22.92 3.56 -5.02
CA PRO A 127 -22.01 3.00 -4.04
C PRO A 127 -20.56 2.97 -4.51
N LEU A 128 -19.67 3.28 -3.57
CA LEU A 128 -18.21 3.22 -3.64
C LEU A 128 -17.57 4.32 -4.50
N ASN A 129 -17.75 4.31 -5.82
CA ASN A 129 -17.03 5.19 -6.74
C ASN A 129 -17.87 6.32 -7.34
N GLY A 130 -19.15 6.42 -7.00
CA GLY A 130 -19.99 7.54 -7.46
C GLY A 130 -19.69 8.83 -6.73
N HIS A 131 -19.87 9.96 -7.40
CA HIS A 131 -19.67 11.28 -6.80
C HIS A 131 -20.73 11.55 -5.71
N PRO A 132 -20.32 11.73 -4.46
CA PRO A 132 -21.27 12.17 -3.43
C PRO A 132 -21.55 13.66 -3.55
N ASN A 133 -22.60 14.11 -2.89
CA ASN A 133 -22.79 15.55 -2.66
C ASN A 133 -21.63 16.08 -1.81
N PRO A 134 -20.89 17.14 -2.24
CA PRO A 134 -19.74 17.67 -1.53
C PRO A 134 -19.99 18.04 -0.07
N ALA A 135 -21.13 18.65 0.24
CA ALA A 135 -21.47 19.02 1.62
C ALA A 135 -21.73 17.79 2.51
N THR A 136 -22.32 16.73 1.94
CA THR A 136 -22.56 15.47 2.67
C THR A 136 -21.25 14.76 2.98
N TYR A 137 -20.34 14.74 2.01
CA TYR A 137 -18.98 14.19 2.22
C TYR A 137 -18.19 15.01 3.24
N ALA A 138 -18.23 16.34 3.14
CA ALA A 138 -17.55 17.24 4.08
C ALA A 138 -18.04 17.02 5.52
N ALA A 139 -19.34 16.79 5.72
CA ALA A 139 -19.90 16.47 7.04
C ALA A 139 -19.32 15.15 7.59
N PHE A 140 -19.16 14.13 6.74
CA PHE A 140 -18.52 12.88 7.15
C PHE A 140 -17.03 13.10 7.46
N ALA A 141 -16.30 13.80 6.59
CA ALA A 141 -14.88 14.10 6.80
C ALA A 141 -14.64 14.88 8.09
N SER A 142 -15.50 15.86 8.40
CA SER A 142 -15.48 16.59 9.68
C SER A 142 -15.72 15.66 10.88
N ALA A 143 -16.66 14.72 10.77
CA ALA A 143 -16.93 13.75 11.84
C ALA A 143 -15.72 12.83 12.09
N VAL A 144 -15.05 12.39 11.02
CA VAL A 144 -13.80 11.62 11.09
C VAL A 144 -12.71 12.43 11.79
N ALA A 145 -12.44 13.65 11.33
CA ALA A 145 -11.40 14.52 11.89
C ALA A 145 -11.68 14.86 13.36
N THR A 146 -12.96 15.14 13.73
CA THR A 146 -13.34 15.36 15.12
C THR A 146 -13.10 14.14 15.99
N ARG A 147 -13.44 12.92 15.50
CA ARG A 147 -13.29 11.69 16.27
C ARG A 147 -11.85 11.33 16.55
N TYR A 148 -10.99 11.56 15.56
CA TYR A 148 -9.59 11.15 15.63
C TYR A 148 -8.61 12.31 15.79
N GLN A 149 -9.12 13.47 16.23
CA GLN A 149 -8.29 14.63 16.54
C GLN A 149 -7.17 14.25 17.52
N GLY A 150 -5.92 14.60 17.16
CA GLY A 150 -4.70 14.24 17.90
C GLY A 150 -4.30 12.77 17.83
N LYS A 151 -5.02 11.94 17.04
CA LYS A 151 -4.67 10.55 16.73
C LYS A 151 -4.28 10.34 15.26
N ILE A 152 -4.81 11.14 14.37
CA ILE A 152 -4.48 11.10 12.94
C ILE A 152 -3.95 12.46 12.55
N SER A 153 -2.75 12.51 12.00
CA SER A 153 -2.08 13.77 11.67
C SER A 153 -2.31 14.21 10.23
N ALA A 154 -2.74 13.31 9.34
CA ALA A 154 -2.95 13.62 7.93
C ALA A 154 -4.17 12.85 7.35
N TYR A 155 -4.90 13.52 6.47
CA TYR A 155 -6.08 12.97 5.77
C TYR A 155 -5.98 13.18 4.27
N GLU A 156 -6.19 12.13 3.49
CA GLU A 156 -6.41 12.21 2.06
C GLU A 156 -7.89 12.34 1.73
N VAL A 157 -8.20 13.31 0.87
CA VAL A 157 -9.54 13.50 0.34
C VAL A 157 -9.70 12.62 -0.90
N TRP A 158 -10.38 11.48 -0.73
CA TRP A 158 -10.58 10.42 -1.72
C TRP A 158 -9.34 9.59 -2.03
N ASN A 159 -9.47 8.67 -3.03
CA ASN A 159 -8.39 7.85 -3.60
C ASN A 159 -8.52 7.79 -5.12
N GLU A 160 -7.45 8.08 -5.85
CA GLU A 160 -7.31 8.01 -7.31
C GLU A 160 -8.52 8.51 -8.12
N PRO A 161 -8.97 9.77 -7.89
CA PRO A 161 -10.15 10.32 -8.58
C PRO A 161 -9.95 10.53 -10.08
N ASN A 162 -8.74 10.30 -10.58
CA ASN A 162 -8.40 10.34 -11.99
C ASN A 162 -8.63 9.00 -12.73
N GLY A 163 -9.15 7.97 -12.05
CA GLY A 163 -9.52 6.66 -12.59
C GLY A 163 -10.97 6.27 -12.30
N VAL A 164 -11.66 5.70 -13.28
CA VAL A 164 -13.09 5.32 -13.19
C VAL A 164 -13.36 4.28 -12.10
N THR A 165 -12.35 3.50 -11.70
CA THR A 165 -12.45 2.52 -10.63
C THR A 165 -12.86 3.15 -9.30
N PHE A 166 -12.32 4.33 -9.03
CA PHE A 166 -12.53 5.03 -7.75
C PHE A 166 -13.43 6.26 -7.87
N TRP A 167 -13.56 6.85 -9.08
CA TRP A 167 -14.31 8.08 -9.29
C TRP A 167 -15.08 8.05 -10.62
N SER A 168 -16.37 7.77 -10.59
CA SER A 168 -17.17 7.53 -11.79
C SER A 168 -18.35 8.50 -11.90
N PRO A 169 -18.47 9.20 -13.04
CA PRO A 169 -17.50 9.33 -14.15
C PRO A 169 -16.26 10.14 -13.74
N VAL A 170 -15.10 9.92 -14.38
CA VAL A 170 -13.88 10.70 -14.07
C VAL A 170 -14.11 12.18 -14.35
N SER A 171 -13.92 13.02 -13.32
CA SER A 171 -14.15 14.48 -13.39
C SER A 171 -13.29 15.22 -12.37
N ALA A 172 -12.29 15.95 -12.85
CA ALA A 172 -11.44 16.79 -12.00
C ALA A 172 -12.26 17.92 -11.34
N LYS A 173 -13.24 18.49 -12.09
CA LYS A 173 -14.12 19.51 -11.51
C LYS A 173 -14.94 18.98 -10.32
N ALA A 174 -15.60 17.83 -10.48
CA ALA A 174 -16.41 17.26 -9.39
C ALA A 174 -15.55 16.91 -8.18
N TYR A 175 -14.31 16.42 -8.42
CA TYR A 175 -13.34 16.19 -7.35
C TYR A 175 -12.88 17.49 -6.68
N THR A 176 -12.60 18.54 -7.45
CA THR A 176 -12.22 19.84 -6.90
C THR A 176 -13.36 20.44 -6.05
N ASP A 177 -14.62 20.31 -6.48
CA ASP A 177 -15.79 20.74 -5.69
C ASP A 177 -15.88 19.96 -4.37
N LEU A 178 -15.56 18.65 -4.37
CA LEU A 178 -15.47 17.82 -3.17
C LEU A 178 -14.36 18.29 -2.22
N LEU A 179 -13.16 18.51 -2.76
CA LEU A 179 -11.98 18.98 -2.01
C LEU A 179 -12.23 20.33 -1.35
N LYS A 180 -12.83 21.27 -2.08
CA LYS A 180 -13.19 22.62 -1.60
C LYS A 180 -14.22 22.59 -0.46
N ALA A 181 -15.07 21.59 -0.41
CA ALA A 181 -16.00 21.39 0.69
C ALA A 181 -15.36 20.67 1.89
N ALA A 182 -14.52 19.67 1.63
CA ALA A 182 -13.89 18.83 2.66
C ALA A 182 -12.81 19.58 3.45
N TYR A 183 -11.93 20.30 2.75
CA TYR A 183 -10.80 21.00 3.36
C TYR A 183 -11.19 21.87 4.56
N PRO A 184 -12.06 22.89 4.42
CA PRO A 184 -12.43 23.73 5.55
C PRO A 184 -13.17 22.96 6.65
N ALA A 185 -13.88 21.88 6.32
CA ALA A 185 -14.59 21.06 7.29
C ALA A 185 -13.63 20.22 8.15
N ILE A 186 -12.57 19.68 7.56
CA ILE A 186 -11.52 18.97 8.28
C ILE A 186 -10.71 19.96 9.12
N LYS A 187 -10.26 21.08 8.54
CA LYS A 187 -9.48 22.11 9.27
C LYS A 187 -10.25 22.74 10.42
N ALA A 188 -11.58 22.85 10.34
CA ALA A 188 -12.40 23.33 11.45
C ALA A 188 -12.50 22.30 12.58
N ALA A 189 -12.47 21.00 12.26
CA ALA A 189 -12.53 19.91 13.23
C ALA A 189 -11.15 19.61 13.84
N ASP A 190 -10.10 19.63 13.04
CA ASP A 190 -8.71 19.45 13.44
C ASP A 190 -7.80 20.43 12.69
N PRO A 191 -7.51 21.61 13.26
CA PRO A 191 -6.68 22.63 12.62
C PRO A 191 -5.24 22.19 12.32
N ASN A 192 -4.73 21.20 13.07
CA ASN A 192 -3.36 20.72 12.96
C ASN A 192 -3.19 19.60 11.93
N ALA A 193 -4.28 18.96 11.50
CA ALA A 193 -4.20 17.89 10.54
C ALA A 193 -3.81 18.42 9.15
N THR A 194 -2.88 17.72 8.49
CA THR A 194 -2.52 17.95 7.10
C THR A 194 -3.58 17.37 6.17
N VAL A 195 -4.19 18.20 5.33
CA VAL A 195 -5.20 17.78 4.36
C VAL A 195 -4.56 17.65 2.98
N ILE A 196 -4.59 16.44 2.43
CA ILE A 196 -3.93 16.08 1.19
C ILE A 196 -4.97 15.97 0.07
N GLY A 197 -4.75 16.75 -0.98
CA GLY A 197 -5.53 16.71 -2.21
C GLY A 197 -4.84 15.92 -3.32
N GLY A 198 -5.52 15.75 -4.44
CA GLY A 198 -5.02 15.01 -5.60
C GLY A 198 -5.20 13.52 -5.44
N VAL A 199 -4.30 12.84 -4.72
CA VAL A 199 -4.28 11.38 -4.50
C VAL A 199 -4.37 10.62 -5.83
N LEU A 200 -3.46 10.93 -6.77
CA LEU A 200 -3.63 10.58 -8.18
C LEU A 200 -2.84 9.34 -8.57
N GLY A 201 -3.47 8.41 -9.28
CA GLY A 201 -2.78 7.27 -9.88
C GLY A 201 -1.98 7.65 -11.13
N ALA A 202 -0.88 6.95 -11.38
CA ALA A 202 -0.04 7.09 -12.58
C ALA A 202 -0.69 6.44 -13.81
N VAL A 203 -1.82 6.99 -14.25
CA VAL A 203 -2.60 6.48 -15.38
C VAL A 203 -2.48 7.37 -16.62
N GLY A 204 -2.70 6.79 -17.80
CA GLY A 204 -2.78 7.51 -19.06
C GLY A 204 -4.14 8.19 -19.28
N ASN A 205 -4.22 8.97 -20.38
CA ASN A 205 -5.51 9.53 -20.84
C ASN A 205 -6.26 8.51 -21.68
N ILE A 206 -7.29 7.87 -21.10
CA ILE A 206 -8.18 6.94 -21.80
C ILE A 206 -9.61 7.48 -21.67
N PRO A 207 -10.25 7.88 -22.80
CA PRO A 207 -11.58 8.48 -22.76
C PRO A 207 -12.60 7.61 -22.00
N GLY A 208 -13.27 8.20 -21.02
CA GLY A 208 -14.27 7.52 -20.18
C GLY A 208 -13.69 6.57 -19.11
N VAL A 209 -12.37 6.35 -19.07
CA VAL A 209 -11.70 5.44 -18.12
C VAL A 209 -10.77 6.19 -17.18
N SER A 210 -9.86 7.00 -17.71
CA SER A 210 -8.88 7.69 -16.90
C SER A 210 -8.39 9.00 -17.51
N THR A 211 -7.89 9.87 -16.64
CA THR A 211 -7.21 11.13 -16.99
C THR A 211 -5.84 11.13 -16.36
N SER A 212 -4.78 11.46 -17.10
CA SER A 212 -3.42 11.52 -16.55
C SER A 212 -3.36 12.50 -15.37
N ALA A 213 -2.49 12.21 -14.40
CA ALA A 213 -2.34 13.02 -13.19
C ALA A 213 -2.04 14.49 -13.53
N VAL A 214 -1.13 14.76 -14.46
CA VAL A 214 -0.77 16.12 -14.90
C VAL A 214 -1.99 16.88 -15.43
N LYS A 215 -2.78 16.25 -16.32
CA LYS A 215 -4.00 16.89 -16.86
C LYS A 215 -5.06 17.08 -15.78
N PHE A 216 -5.19 16.15 -14.86
CA PHE A 216 -6.15 16.24 -13.76
C PHE A 216 -5.79 17.40 -12.81
N VAL A 217 -4.51 17.53 -12.40
CA VAL A 217 -4.01 18.65 -11.59
C VAL A 217 -4.16 19.99 -12.32
N THR A 218 -3.86 20.04 -13.63
CA THR A 218 -4.09 21.25 -14.44
C THR A 218 -5.55 21.71 -14.33
N GLN A 219 -6.49 20.76 -14.44
CA GLN A 219 -7.91 21.10 -14.34
C GLN A 219 -8.32 21.44 -12.91
N MET A 220 -7.77 20.75 -11.88
CA MET A 220 -8.03 21.10 -10.47
C MET A 220 -7.68 22.57 -10.20
N TYR A 221 -6.51 23.03 -10.64
CA TYR A 221 -6.13 24.45 -10.50
C TYR A 221 -7.06 25.39 -11.28
N ALA A 222 -7.42 25.02 -12.51
CA ALA A 222 -8.39 25.79 -13.31
C ALA A 222 -9.77 25.89 -12.63
N ASP A 223 -10.18 24.87 -11.86
CA ASP A 223 -11.42 24.82 -11.09
C ASP A 223 -11.27 25.45 -9.68
N GLY A 224 -10.11 26.03 -9.35
CA GLY A 224 -9.84 26.79 -8.14
C GLY A 224 -9.49 25.92 -6.93
N ALA A 225 -8.66 24.90 -7.09
CA ALA A 225 -8.18 24.04 -6.02
C ALA A 225 -7.16 24.71 -5.09
N HIS A 226 -6.44 25.76 -5.57
CA HIS A 226 -5.48 26.50 -4.75
C HIS A 226 -6.09 26.98 -3.42
N GLY A 227 -5.38 26.74 -2.32
CA GLY A 227 -5.82 27.09 -0.97
C GLY A 227 -6.82 26.12 -0.33
N PHE A 228 -7.07 24.94 -0.95
CA PHE A 228 -7.96 23.91 -0.42
C PHE A 228 -7.25 22.56 -0.20
N PHE A 229 -5.95 22.58 -0.01
CA PHE A 229 -5.13 21.46 0.46
C PHE A 229 -3.84 22.00 1.10
N ASP A 230 -3.21 21.21 1.98
CA ASP A 230 -1.93 21.50 2.60
C ASP A 230 -0.78 20.77 1.86
N ALA A 231 -1.11 19.70 1.15
CA ALA A 231 -0.21 18.94 0.27
C ALA A 231 -0.99 18.32 -0.89
N LEU A 232 -0.30 17.93 -1.96
CA LEU A 232 -0.82 17.02 -2.99
C LEU A 232 -0.20 15.64 -2.84
N SER A 233 -0.87 14.58 -3.30
CA SER A 233 -0.27 13.27 -3.42
C SER A 233 -0.43 12.66 -4.80
N PHE A 234 0.51 11.76 -5.10
CA PHE A 234 0.60 11.04 -6.36
C PHE A 234 1.12 9.63 -6.11
N HIS A 235 0.57 8.63 -6.80
CA HIS A 235 0.97 7.23 -6.73
C HIS A 235 1.84 6.90 -7.95
N PRO A 236 3.17 6.97 -7.86
CA PRO A 236 4.07 6.89 -9.02
C PRO A 236 4.36 5.45 -9.48
N TYR A 237 3.32 4.63 -9.63
CA TYR A 237 3.46 3.24 -10.07
C TYR A 237 4.03 3.11 -11.47
N HIS A 238 5.06 2.27 -11.64
CA HIS A 238 5.54 1.81 -12.94
C HIS A 238 6.28 0.47 -12.79
N TYR A 239 5.87 -0.55 -13.57
CA TYR A 239 6.37 -1.92 -13.38
C TYR A 239 7.51 -2.30 -14.33
N VAL A 240 7.85 -1.42 -15.27
CA VAL A 240 8.87 -1.68 -16.32
C VAL A 240 10.12 -0.85 -16.12
N THR A 241 9.94 0.47 -15.95
CA THR A 241 11.03 1.44 -15.79
C THR A 241 11.15 1.80 -14.30
N PRO A 242 12.34 1.70 -13.68
CA PRO A 242 12.57 2.22 -12.34
C PRO A 242 12.29 3.73 -12.28
N PHE A 243 11.92 4.22 -11.12
CA PHE A 243 11.51 5.61 -10.96
C PHE A 243 12.57 6.61 -11.43
N SER A 244 13.86 6.38 -11.08
CA SER A 244 14.98 7.27 -11.46
C SER A 244 15.32 7.27 -12.95
N LYS A 245 14.85 6.29 -13.72
CA LYS A 245 15.23 6.06 -15.13
C LYS A 245 14.16 6.51 -16.13
N GLY A 246 13.05 7.03 -15.67
CA GLY A 246 12.00 7.55 -16.53
C GLY A 246 12.47 8.75 -17.34
N THR A 247 12.30 8.71 -18.66
CA THR A 247 12.71 9.78 -19.58
C THR A 247 11.62 10.18 -20.57
N MET A 248 10.48 9.47 -20.55
CA MET A 248 9.39 9.69 -21.51
C MET A 248 8.22 10.43 -20.84
N PRO A 249 7.55 11.34 -21.55
CA PRO A 249 6.32 11.95 -21.06
C PRO A 249 5.31 10.86 -20.64
N GLY A 250 4.84 10.93 -19.40
CA GLY A 250 3.92 9.95 -18.83
C GLY A 250 4.58 8.92 -17.92
N GLU A 251 5.91 8.82 -17.90
CA GLU A 251 6.61 8.07 -16.84
C GLU A 251 6.52 8.82 -15.51
N PRO A 252 6.53 8.11 -14.36
CA PRO A 252 6.21 8.72 -13.06
C PRO A 252 7.08 9.91 -12.68
N ILE A 253 8.38 9.85 -12.88
CA ILE A 253 9.29 10.96 -12.55
C ILE A 253 8.97 12.22 -13.37
N GLU A 254 8.62 12.05 -14.65
CA GLU A 254 8.23 13.16 -15.53
C GLU A 254 6.87 13.76 -15.12
N GLN A 255 5.93 12.90 -14.69
CA GLN A 255 4.66 13.35 -14.13
C GLN A 255 4.87 14.12 -12.81
N VAL A 256 5.75 13.65 -11.93
CA VAL A 256 6.14 14.32 -10.69
C VAL A 256 6.71 15.71 -10.99
N ALA A 257 7.67 15.81 -11.91
CA ALA A 257 8.26 17.08 -12.32
C ALA A 257 7.20 18.05 -12.88
N ALA A 258 6.28 17.54 -13.71
CA ALA A 258 5.21 18.36 -14.27
C ALA A 258 4.18 18.80 -13.21
N ILE A 259 3.81 17.93 -12.26
CA ILE A 259 2.92 18.28 -11.14
C ILE A 259 3.58 19.35 -10.27
N ARG A 260 4.86 19.19 -9.92
CA ARG A 260 5.60 20.20 -9.16
C ARG A 260 5.66 21.54 -9.89
N ALA A 261 5.89 21.53 -11.20
CA ALA A 261 5.87 22.76 -12.01
C ALA A 261 4.48 23.43 -11.98
N LEU A 262 3.39 22.67 -12.01
CA LEU A 262 2.02 23.20 -11.86
C LEU A 262 1.80 23.79 -10.46
N MET A 263 2.26 23.14 -9.39
CA MET A 263 2.17 23.66 -8.02
C MET A 263 2.89 25.01 -7.91
N VAL A 264 4.12 25.09 -8.39
CA VAL A 264 4.91 26.35 -8.41
C VAL A 264 4.20 27.45 -9.20
N ALA A 265 3.70 27.13 -10.38
CA ALA A 265 3.03 28.09 -11.27
C ALA A 265 1.71 28.63 -10.68
N ASN A 266 1.08 27.91 -9.76
CA ASN A 266 -0.18 28.30 -9.13
C ASN A 266 -0.02 28.82 -7.69
N GLY A 267 1.22 29.09 -7.22
CA GLY A 267 1.47 29.69 -5.91
C GLY A 267 1.65 28.70 -4.75
N ASP A 268 1.73 27.40 -5.04
CA ASP A 268 1.86 26.30 -4.06
C ASP A 268 3.30 25.73 -4.03
N ALA A 269 4.32 26.58 -4.30
CA ALA A 269 5.72 26.16 -4.33
C ALA A 269 6.20 25.59 -2.97
N ASP A 270 5.68 26.10 -1.87
CA ASP A 270 6.06 25.70 -0.51
C ASP A 270 5.34 24.42 -0.04
N LEU A 271 4.24 24.04 -0.71
CA LEU A 271 3.50 22.82 -0.37
C LEU A 271 4.24 21.57 -0.85
N LYS A 272 4.07 20.47 -0.12
CA LYS A 272 4.74 19.19 -0.42
C LYS A 272 3.94 18.37 -1.43
N LEU A 273 4.66 17.55 -2.21
CA LEU A 273 4.09 16.44 -2.98
C LEU A 273 4.45 15.15 -2.26
N TRP A 274 3.45 14.38 -1.82
CA TRP A 274 3.63 13.09 -1.16
C TRP A 274 3.52 11.95 -2.16
N ALA A 275 4.27 10.86 -1.95
CA ALA A 275 4.08 9.62 -2.68
C ALA A 275 3.38 8.62 -1.77
N THR A 276 2.06 8.63 -1.76
CA THR A 276 1.28 7.91 -0.75
C THR A 276 1.00 6.45 -1.10
N GLU A 277 1.39 6.02 -2.29
CA GLU A 277 1.52 4.61 -2.68
C GLU A 277 2.61 4.44 -3.74
N TYR A 278 3.48 3.45 -3.55
CA TYR A 278 4.38 2.91 -4.57
C TYR A 278 4.64 1.43 -4.31
N GLY A 279 4.67 0.61 -5.35
CA GLY A 279 4.94 -0.81 -5.20
C GLY A 279 4.96 -1.54 -6.54
N LEU A 280 5.35 -2.81 -6.50
CA LEU A 280 5.38 -3.68 -7.66
C LEU A 280 4.85 -5.07 -7.28
N PRO A 281 3.93 -5.65 -8.07
CA PRO A 281 3.40 -6.96 -7.75
C PRO A 281 4.35 -8.07 -8.22
N THR A 282 4.69 -9.01 -7.35
CA THR A 282 5.56 -10.14 -7.69
C THR A 282 4.94 -11.18 -8.63
N SER A 283 3.71 -10.97 -9.05
CA SER A 283 3.09 -11.65 -10.18
C SER A 283 3.58 -11.13 -11.55
N VAL A 284 4.17 -9.94 -11.59
CA VAL A 284 4.67 -9.25 -12.79
C VAL A 284 6.19 -9.16 -12.80
N VAL A 285 6.79 -8.87 -11.64
CA VAL A 285 8.23 -8.72 -11.46
C VAL A 285 8.79 -9.78 -10.52
N SER A 286 10.10 -10.04 -10.56
CA SER A 286 10.75 -10.88 -9.56
C SER A 286 10.84 -10.16 -8.20
N GLN A 287 11.01 -10.90 -7.10
CA GLN A 287 11.27 -10.30 -5.78
C GLN A 287 12.51 -9.39 -5.79
N ALA A 288 13.56 -9.78 -6.56
CA ALA A 288 14.76 -8.98 -6.71
C ALA A 288 14.48 -7.64 -7.44
N GLN A 289 13.63 -7.66 -8.47
CA GLN A 289 13.19 -6.42 -9.13
C GLN A 289 12.31 -5.57 -8.21
N GLN A 290 11.37 -6.19 -7.47
CA GLN A 290 10.55 -5.49 -6.50
C GLN A 290 11.42 -4.72 -5.50
N ALA A 291 12.39 -5.39 -4.88
CA ALA A 291 13.33 -4.81 -3.94
C ALA A 291 14.18 -3.69 -4.57
N ALA A 292 14.77 -3.96 -5.72
CA ALA A 292 15.62 -3.01 -6.44
C ALA A 292 14.88 -1.73 -6.86
N TYR A 293 13.63 -1.87 -7.34
CA TYR A 293 12.84 -0.72 -7.77
C TYR A 293 12.30 0.09 -6.58
N ILE A 294 12.01 -0.56 -5.45
CA ILE A 294 11.68 0.13 -4.20
C ILE A 294 12.90 0.94 -3.72
N HIS A 295 14.09 0.36 -3.73
CA HIS A 295 15.30 1.07 -3.36
C HIS A 295 15.54 2.30 -4.27
N ASP A 296 15.50 2.09 -5.59
CA ASP A 296 15.65 3.16 -6.59
C ASP A 296 14.64 4.30 -6.35
N PHE A 297 13.38 3.95 -6.13
CA PHE A 297 12.32 4.91 -5.85
C PHE A 297 12.59 5.72 -4.58
N VAL A 298 12.90 5.07 -3.46
CA VAL A 298 13.09 5.72 -2.16
C VAL A 298 14.24 6.72 -2.22
N VAL A 299 15.36 6.36 -2.82
CA VAL A 299 16.52 7.25 -2.94
C VAL A 299 16.26 8.37 -3.94
N ALA A 300 15.66 8.08 -5.09
CA ALA A 300 15.37 9.09 -6.11
C ALA A 300 14.29 10.07 -5.67
N TRP A 301 13.31 9.64 -4.87
CA TRP A 301 12.25 10.49 -4.34
C TRP A 301 12.78 11.62 -3.46
N GLN A 302 13.80 11.37 -2.66
CA GLN A 302 14.44 12.40 -1.82
C GLN A 302 15.05 13.56 -2.63
N GLN A 303 15.37 13.32 -3.91
CA GLN A 303 15.93 14.34 -4.81
C GLN A 303 14.85 15.19 -5.49
N VAL A 304 13.58 14.86 -5.32
CA VAL A 304 12.47 15.62 -5.87
C VAL A 304 12.28 16.92 -5.08
N ALA A 305 12.34 18.05 -5.78
CA ALA A 305 12.13 19.35 -5.14
C ALA A 305 10.71 19.43 -4.53
N GLY A 306 10.63 19.68 -3.22
CA GLY A 306 9.37 19.76 -2.50
C GLY A 306 8.70 18.38 -2.29
N ALA A 307 9.47 17.29 -2.32
CA ALA A 307 9.00 15.99 -1.88
C ALA A 307 8.61 16.00 -0.40
N GLY A 308 7.60 15.23 -0.07
CA GLY A 308 7.17 14.88 1.27
C GLY A 308 7.32 13.37 1.51
N PRO A 309 6.64 12.82 2.51
CA PRO A 309 6.65 11.39 2.84
C PRO A 309 6.32 10.49 1.66
N MET A 310 6.83 9.25 1.75
CA MET A 310 6.53 8.18 0.81
C MET A 310 6.04 6.94 1.54
N PHE A 311 5.16 6.18 0.87
CA PHE A 311 4.56 4.97 1.42
C PHE A 311 4.65 3.83 0.40
N ILE A 312 5.11 2.67 0.85
CA ILE A 312 5.17 1.47 0.02
C ILE A 312 3.87 0.67 0.16
N TYR A 313 3.29 0.29 -0.95
CA TYR A 313 2.12 -0.57 -1.04
C TYR A 313 2.57 -2.00 -1.36
N THR A 314 2.39 -3.01 -0.52
CA THR A 314 1.65 -3.07 0.74
C THR A 314 2.32 -4.08 1.69
N THR A 315 1.80 -4.30 2.90
CA THR A 315 2.43 -5.18 3.91
C THR A 315 2.51 -6.63 3.43
N ARG A 316 1.36 -7.26 3.11
CA ARG A 316 1.30 -8.70 2.88
C ARG A 316 0.50 -9.05 1.63
N ASP A 317 0.97 -10.04 0.89
CA ASP A 317 0.18 -10.65 -0.19
C ASP A 317 -1.14 -11.19 0.36
N THR A 318 -2.23 -10.93 -0.34
CA THR A 318 -3.50 -11.57 -0.03
C THR A 318 -3.58 -12.99 -0.59
N ALA A 319 -2.87 -13.27 -1.69
CA ALA A 319 -2.71 -14.60 -2.29
C ALA A 319 -1.43 -14.68 -3.11
N THR A 320 -0.31 -15.05 -2.48
CA THR A 320 1.01 -15.16 -3.14
C THR A 320 0.97 -16.08 -4.35
N GLY A 321 1.46 -15.58 -5.50
CA GLY A 321 1.49 -16.32 -6.76
C GLY A 321 0.15 -16.37 -7.51
N ALA A 322 -0.89 -15.69 -7.03
CA ALA A 322 -2.13 -15.56 -7.78
C ALA A 322 -1.92 -14.75 -9.08
N PHE A 323 -2.79 -14.97 -10.05
CA PHE A 323 -2.76 -14.18 -11.30
C PHE A 323 -3.17 -12.72 -11.08
N ASP A 324 -3.96 -12.43 -10.07
CA ASP A 324 -4.39 -11.10 -9.68
C ASP A 324 -3.20 -10.29 -9.15
N ASP A 325 -2.87 -9.17 -9.78
CA ASP A 325 -1.73 -8.35 -9.40
C ASP A 325 -1.91 -7.76 -8.01
N GLU A 326 -3.14 -7.33 -7.67
CA GLU A 326 -3.47 -6.79 -6.34
C GLU A 326 -3.18 -7.77 -5.19
N ALA A 327 -3.17 -9.06 -5.49
CA ALA A 327 -2.88 -10.09 -4.49
C ALA A 327 -1.38 -10.28 -4.20
N ASN A 328 -0.47 -9.60 -4.92
CA ASN A 328 0.97 -9.88 -4.94
C ASN A 328 1.87 -8.67 -4.65
N PHE A 329 1.33 -7.54 -4.20
CA PHE A 329 2.12 -6.35 -3.87
C PHE A 329 2.86 -6.44 -2.53
N GLY A 330 2.49 -7.38 -1.67
CA GLY A 330 3.04 -7.50 -0.33
C GLY A 330 4.57 -7.52 -0.31
N ILE A 331 5.15 -6.97 0.74
CA ILE A 331 6.56 -7.16 1.10
C ILE A 331 6.76 -8.46 1.88
N PHE A 332 5.67 -9.03 2.39
CA PHE A 332 5.58 -10.40 2.92
C PHE A 332 4.70 -11.26 2.01
N THR A 333 4.97 -12.55 1.98
CA THR A 333 4.06 -13.54 1.38
C THR A 333 2.80 -13.72 2.25
N THR A 334 1.78 -14.40 1.72
CA THR A 334 0.56 -14.74 2.46
C THR A 334 0.84 -15.47 3.79
N ASN A 335 1.96 -16.19 3.89
CA ASN A 335 2.37 -16.95 5.07
C ASN A 335 3.41 -16.22 5.94
N TRP A 336 3.53 -14.90 5.83
CA TRP A 336 4.49 -14.07 6.58
C TRP A 336 5.96 -14.38 6.30
N THR A 337 6.29 -15.04 5.18
CA THR A 337 7.68 -15.15 4.74
C THR A 337 8.10 -13.79 4.18
N PRO A 338 9.15 -13.15 4.71
CA PRO A 338 9.62 -11.89 4.16
C PRO A 338 10.10 -12.09 2.72
N LYS A 339 9.73 -11.17 1.85
CA LYS A 339 10.31 -11.05 0.52
C LYS A 339 11.57 -10.18 0.62
N LEU A 340 12.41 -10.16 -0.42
CA LEU A 340 13.59 -9.29 -0.45
C LEU A 340 13.25 -7.81 -0.22
N ALA A 341 12.05 -7.39 -0.58
CA ALA A 341 11.57 -6.03 -0.35
C ALA A 341 11.43 -5.68 1.14
N ALA A 342 11.08 -6.63 2.02
CA ALA A 342 10.98 -6.38 3.46
C ALA A 342 12.36 -6.05 4.06
N GLU A 343 13.38 -6.84 3.72
CA GLU A 343 14.77 -6.60 4.15
C GLU A 343 15.30 -5.26 3.61
N THR A 344 14.98 -4.97 2.33
CA THR A 344 15.37 -3.70 1.69
C THR A 344 14.73 -2.49 2.39
N ILE A 345 13.45 -2.56 2.74
CA ILE A 345 12.74 -1.47 3.43
C ILE A 345 13.33 -1.25 4.83
N ALA A 346 13.61 -2.32 5.59
CA ALA A 346 14.22 -2.20 6.90
C ALA A 346 15.61 -1.52 6.84
N ALA A 347 16.43 -1.89 5.86
CA ALA A 347 17.72 -1.25 5.62
C ALA A 347 17.55 0.22 5.23
N LEU A 348 16.64 0.53 4.31
CA LEU A 348 16.38 1.90 3.86
C LEU A 348 15.87 2.80 4.98
N ILE A 349 15.01 2.31 5.88
CA ILE A 349 14.56 3.09 7.04
C ILE A 349 15.75 3.46 7.93
N ALA A 350 16.67 2.52 8.19
CA ALA A 350 17.88 2.80 8.97
C ALA A 350 18.80 3.80 8.23
N ASP A 351 19.03 3.59 6.93
CA ASP A 351 19.88 4.46 6.12
C ASP A 351 19.31 5.89 6.00
N LEU A 352 17.97 6.03 5.90
CA LEU A 352 17.29 7.32 5.89
C LEU A 352 17.44 8.06 7.22
N ALA A 353 17.32 7.35 8.35
CA ALA A 353 17.50 7.91 9.70
C ALA A 353 18.93 8.39 9.93
N ASP A 354 19.93 7.66 9.40
CA ASP A 354 21.35 7.99 9.54
C ASP A 354 21.85 8.95 8.44
N GLY A 355 21.02 9.25 7.44
CA GLY A 355 21.39 10.09 6.28
C GLY A 355 22.43 9.43 5.36
N THR A 356 22.45 8.10 5.32
CA THR A 356 23.39 7.27 4.55
C THR A 356 22.76 6.57 3.35
N ALA A 357 21.49 6.85 3.05
CA ALA A 357 20.80 6.27 1.90
C ALA A 357 21.47 6.70 0.58
N GLU A 358 22.08 5.74 -0.10
CA GLU A 358 22.89 5.98 -1.31
C GLU A 358 22.18 5.50 -2.59
N PRO A 359 22.46 6.14 -3.74
CA PRO A 359 21.98 5.67 -5.03
C PRO A 359 22.38 4.22 -5.31
N PHE A 360 21.44 3.47 -5.84
CA PHE A 360 21.60 2.05 -6.13
C PHE A 360 21.67 1.81 -7.65
N ASP A 361 22.58 0.95 -8.10
CA ASP A 361 22.63 0.56 -9.52
C ASP A 361 21.51 -0.44 -9.82
N VAL A 362 20.41 0.08 -10.34
CA VAL A 362 19.24 -0.70 -10.74
C VAL A 362 19.42 -1.39 -12.10
N THR A 363 20.51 -1.11 -12.83
CA THR A 363 20.76 -1.62 -14.20
C THR A 363 20.68 -3.15 -14.32
N PRO A 364 21.20 -3.96 -13.39
CA PRO A 364 21.12 -5.42 -13.47
C PRO A 364 19.69 -5.97 -13.39
N TYR A 365 18.75 -5.16 -12.90
CA TYR A 365 17.35 -5.54 -12.68
C TYR A 365 16.42 -5.04 -13.78
N LEU A 366 16.95 -4.33 -14.77
CA LEU A 366 16.17 -3.86 -15.91
C LEU A 366 15.72 -5.05 -16.77
N PRO A 367 14.51 -4.99 -17.35
CA PRO A 367 14.04 -6.04 -18.24
C PRO A 367 14.89 -6.11 -19.52
N ALA A 368 15.18 -7.31 -19.98
CA ALA A 368 15.93 -7.54 -21.22
C ALA A 368 15.25 -6.90 -22.45
N ASN A 369 13.92 -6.77 -22.42
CA ASN A 369 13.14 -6.09 -23.45
C ASN A 369 12.02 -5.30 -22.80
N PRO A 370 12.26 -4.01 -22.47
CA PRO A 370 11.28 -3.15 -21.80
C PRO A 370 9.97 -2.99 -22.60
N PHE A 371 10.07 -2.92 -23.92
CA PHE A 371 8.89 -2.80 -24.78
C PHE A 371 7.96 -4.02 -24.67
N LEU A 372 8.54 -5.21 -24.77
CA LEU A 372 7.77 -6.46 -24.67
C LEU A 372 7.15 -6.61 -23.30
N GLN A 373 7.90 -6.32 -22.24
CA GLN A 373 7.38 -6.33 -20.87
C GLN A 373 6.27 -5.30 -20.71
N GLY A 374 6.43 -4.09 -21.24
CA GLY A 374 5.40 -3.05 -21.22
C GLY A 374 4.09 -3.50 -21.88
N VAL A 375 4.18 -4.16 -23.04
CA VAL A 375 3.00 -4.74 -23.69
C VAL A 375 2.35 -5.84 -22.83
N GLN A 376 3.13 -6.71 -22.23
CA GLN A 376 2.62 -7.78 -21.35
C GLN A 376 1.94 -7.19 -20.11
N VAL A 377 2.56 -6.21 -19.45
CA VAL A 377 1.98 -5.48 -18.30
C VAL A 377 0.66 -4.82 -18.69
N PHE A 378 0.63 -4.11 -19.82
CA PHE A 378 -0.57 -3.44 -20.30
C PHE A 378 -1.73 -4.42 -20.54
N ILE A 379 -1.47 -5.53 -21.26
CA ILE A 379 -2.48 -6.57 -21.51
C ILE A 379 -2.97 -7.16 -20.18
N ARG A 380 -2.06 -7.44 -19.25
CA ARG A 380 -2.38 -7.98 -17.92
C ARG A 380 -3.25 -7.03 -17.11
N GLN A 381 -2.91 -5.75 -17.09
CA GLN A 381 -3.71 -4.72 -16.42
C GLN A 381 -5.12 -4.61 -17.02
N LEU A 382 -5.27 -4.68 -18.36
CA LEU A 382 -6.59 -4.73 -18.99
C LEU A 382 -7.40 -5.95 -18.55
N ILE A 383 -6.77 -7.12 -18.46
CA ILE A 383 -7.44 -8.34 -18.01
C ILE A 383 -7.84 -8.20 -16.53
N ASN A 384 -6.93 -7.72 -15.68
CA ASN A 384 -7.21 -7.52 -14.25
C ASN A 384 -8.34 -6.51 -14.04
N GLN A 385 -8.34 -5.38 -14.75
CA GLN A 385 -9.44 -4.42 -14.68
C GLN A 385 -10.78 -5.04 -15.12
N ALA A 386 -10.79 -5.84 -16.18
CA ALA A 386 -12.00 -6.52 -16.63
C ALA A 386 -12.51 -7.57 -15.61
N LEU A 387 -11.62 -8.14 -14.80
CA LEU A 387 -11.95 -9.13 -13.76
C LEU A 387 -12.31 -8.49 -12.41
N VAL A 388 -11.76 -7.32 -12.09
CA VAL A 388 -11.99 -6.61 -10.82
C VAL A 388 -13.41 -6.07 -10.72
N VAL A 389 -13.96 -5.53 -11.82
CA VAL A 389 -15.32 -4.96 -11.82
C VAL A 389 -16.38 -5.98 -11.33
N PRO A 390 -16.41 -7.24 -11.81
CA PRO A 390 -17.34 -8.24 -11.27
C PRO A 390 -17.01 -8.68 -9.86
N LYS A 391 -15.73 -8.87 -9.49
CA LYS A 391 -15.32 -9.31 -8.15
C LYS A 391 -15.67 -8.27 -7.09
N PHE A 392 -15.43 -7.03 -7.37
CA PHE A 392 -15.75 -5.91 -6.50
C PHE A 392 -17.26 -5.76 -6.27
N VAL A 393 -18.06 -5.88 -7.32
CA VAL A 393 -19.53 -5.91 -7.23
C VAL A 393 -19.99 -7.11 -6.42
N VAL A 394 -19.40 -8.30 -6.62
CA VAL A 394 -19.72 -9.52 -5.86
C VAL A 394 -19.32 -9.39 -4.38
N GLN A 395 -18.16 -8.82 -4.09
CA GLN A 395 -17.72 -8.57 -2.70
C GLN A 395 -18.63 -7.54 -2.01
N LEU A 396 -18.97 -6.46 -2.71
CA LEU A 396 -19.90 -5.45 -2.20
C LEU A 396 -21.29 -6.04 -1.93
N VAL A 397 -21.86 -6.74 -2.90
CA VAL A 397 -23.16 -7.40 -2.76
C VAL A 397 -23.14 -8.42 -1.62
N SER A 398 -22.06 -9.21 -1.49
CA SER A 398 -21.89 -10.16 -0.40
C SER A 398 -21.78 -9.47 0.97
N SER A 399 -21.08 -8.34 1.05
CA SER A 399 -20.93 -7.56 2.29
C SER A 399 -22.26 -6.91 2.69
N VAL A 400 -22.99 -6.32 1.72
CA VAL A 400 -24.32 -5.74 1.96
C VAL A 400 -25.34 -6.81 2.36
N ILE A 401 -25.35 -7.97 1.66
CA ILE A 401 -26.22 -9.09 2.01
C ILE A 401 -25.91 -9.59 3.43
N ASN A 402 -24.64 -9.75 3.78
CA ASN A 402 -24.25 -10.20 5.12
C ASN A 402 -24.61 -9.16 6.20
N ALA A 403 -24.49 -7.87 5.93
CA ALA A 403 -24.94 -6.81 6.84
C ALA A 403 -26.46 -6.84 7.02
N VAL A 404 -27.20 -6.91 5.93
CA VAL A 404 -28.69 -7.01 5.95
C VAL A 404 -29.15 -8.29 6.66
N VAL A 405 -28.52 -9.44 6.38
CA VAL A 405 -28.83 -10.72 7.05
C VAL A 405 -28.55 -10.64 8.55
N LYS A 406 -27.44 -10.00 8.97
CA LYS A 406 -27.14 -9.79 10.40
C LYS A 406 -28.16 -8.86 11.06
N THR A 407 -28.57 -7.79 10.38
CA THR A 407 -29.58 -6.85 10.90
C THR A 407 -30.94 -7.52 11.04
N ILE A 408 -31.37 -8.28 10.03
CA ILE A 408 -32.64 -9.01 10.05
C ILE A 408 -32.59 -10.14 11.11
N ALA A 409 -31.49 -10.89 11.20
CA ALA A 409 -31.32 -11.93 12.20
C ALA A 409 -31.33 -11.35 13.63
N GLY A 410 -30.68 -10.19 13.84
CA GLY A 410 -30.73 -9.45 15.11
C GLY A 410 -32.13 -8.97 15.46
N ALA A 411 -32.88 -8.43 14.49
CA ALA A 411 -34.27 -7.97 14.67
C ALA A 411 -35.26 -9.12 14.95
N LEU A 412 -34.96 -10.33 14.44
CA LEU A 412 -35.77 -11.55 14.62
C LEU A 412 -35.32 -12.42 15.80
N GLY A 413 -34.27 -11.99 16.54
CA GLY A 413 -33.74 -12.77 17.68
C GLY A 413 -33.11 -14.11 17.29
N ILE A 414 -32.70 -14.27 16.01
CA ILE A 414 -32.08 -15.48 15.51
C ILE A 414 -30.58 -15.46 15.83
N PRO A 415 -30.04 -16.40 16.63
CA PRO A 415 -28.62 -16.41 16.92
C PRO A 415 -27.83 -16.66 15.61
N THR A 416 -27.04 -15.68 15.18
CA THR A 416 -26.11 -15.86 14.07
C THR A 416 -24.98 -16.76 14.55
N ALA A 417 -25.00 -18.03 14.15
CA ALA A 417 -23.95 -18.98 14.44
C ALA A 417 -22.62 -18.47 13.88
N ARG A 418 -21.63 -18.32 14.75
CA ARG A 418 -20.23 -18.20 14.35
C ARG A 418 -19.92 -19.37 13.42
N ARG A 419 -19.67 -19.11 12.16
CA ARG A 419 -19.04 -20.09 11.28
C ARG A 419 -17.62 -20.29 11.79
N THR A 420 -17.45 -21.29 12.67
CA THR A 420 -16.14 -21.89 12.90
C THR A 420 -15.63 -22.40 11.55
N ALA A 421 -14.37 -22.13 11.29
CA ALA A 421 -13.65 -22.56 10.10
C ALA A 421 -14.00 -24.00 9.74
N ALA A 422 -14.49 -24.20 8.51
CA ALA A 422 -14.81 -25.51 8.00
C ALA A 422 -13.53 -26.34 7.95
N ALA A 423 -13.46 -27.35 8.80
CA ALA A 423 -12.46 -28.40 8.74
C ALA A 423 -12.48 -29.06 7.35
N ARG A 424 -11.28 -29.23 6.80
CA ARG A 424 -10.98 -29.99 5.59
C ARG A 424 -11.74 -31.34 5.61
N PRO A 425 -12.38 -31.78 4.54
CA PRO A 425 -12.96 -33.14 4.53
C PRO A 425 -11.83 -34.16 4.53
N SER A 426 -11.79 -34.94 5.61
CA SER A 426 -10.96 -36.12 5.71
C SER A 426 -11.48 -37.21 4.77
N ALA A 427 -10.61 -37.94 4.13
CA ALA A 427 -10.91 -39.08 3.28
C ALA A 427 -11.71 -40.16 4.07
N PRO A 428 -12.62 -40.92 3.44
CA PRO A 428 -13.42 -41.91 4.16
C PRO A 428 -12.55 -43.09 4.57
N THR A 429 -12.42 -43.29 5.86
CA THR A 429 -11.95 -44.55 6.47
C THR A 429 -13.05 -45.58 6.37
N ALA A 430 -12.71 -46.72 5.82
CA ALA A 430 -13.57 -47.89 5.74
C ALA A 430 -13.94 -48.39 7.16
N GLN A 431 -15.21 -48.38 7.50
CA GLN A 431 -15.75 -49.06 8.67
C GLN A 431 -16.17 -50.50 8.31
N THR A 432 -15.48 -51.43 8.94
CA THR A 432 -15.85 -52.84 9.05
C THR A 432 -17.17 -53.01 9.82
N ALA A 433 -18.14 -53.63 9.22
CA ALA A 433 -19.31 -54.15 9.91
C ALA A 433 -19.41 -55.67 9.71
N ALA A 434 -19.71 -56.35 10.80
CA ALA A 434 -19.71 -57.78 11.06
C ALA A 434 -20.73 -58.60 10.24
N THR A 435 -20.29 -59.83 10.05
CA THR A 435 -20.94 -61.06 9.49
C THR A 435 -22.34 -61.34 9.97
N PRO A 436 -23.14 -62.17 9.17
CA PRO A 436 -23.13 -63.62 9.39
C PRO A 436 -23.15 -64.48 8.10
N THR A 437 -22.52 -65.63 8.25
CA THR A 437 -22.38 -66.82 7.40
C THR A 437 -23.70 -67.64 7.32
N PRO A 438 -23.83 -68.79 6.55
CA PRO A 438 -23.06 -69.24 5.37
C PRO A 438 -23.99 -69.88 4.25
N ARG A 439 -23.42 -70.15 3.05
CA ARG A 439 -23.67 -71.45 2.30
C ARG A 439 -22.81 -71.48 0.99
N ARG A 440 -22.01 -72.47 1.02
CA ARG A 440 -21.43 -73.49 0.13
C ARG A 440 -21.90 -73.52 -1.35
N ALA A 441 -20.90 -73.51 -2.27
CA ALA A 441 -20.49 -74.58 -3.20
C ALA A 441 -19.55 -74.05 -4.28
N VAL A 442 -18.34 -74.57 -4.33
CA VAL A 442 -17.68 -75.49 -5.26
C VAL A 442 -17.04 -74.84 -6.52
N ALA A 443 -15.74 -74.86 -6.47
CA ALA A 443 -14.65 -75.28 -7.42
C ALA A 443 -14.67 -74.68 -8.86
N THR A 444 -13.55 -74.23 -9.41
CA THR A 444 -12.32 -74.95 -9.82
C THR A 444 -11.34 -73.91 -10.36
N SER A 445 -10.09 -73.90 -9.88
CA SER A 445 -8.83 -74.32 -10.49
C SER A 445 -8.37 -73.56 -11.72
N LYS A 446 -7.30 -72.83 -11.68
CA LYS A 446 -5.92 -73.18 -11.98
C LYS A 446 -4.99 -71.99 -12.28
N ARG A 447 -3.93 -71.94 -11.53
CA ARG A 447 -2.51 -71.79 -11.83
C ARG A 447 -1.93 -70.39 -12.14
N GLN A 448 -1.13 -69.96 -11.18
CA GLN A 448 0.16 -69.29 -11.30
C GLN A 448 1.19 -70.21 -12.00
N PRO A 449 2.42 -69.74 -12.44
CA PRO A 449 3.35 -68.94 -11.64
C PRO A 449 4.31 -68.02 -12.39
N ALA A 450 5.02 -67.24 -11.58
CA ALA A 450 6.46 -66.99 -11.50
C ALA A 450 7.08 -65.77 -12.23
N THR A 451 7.60 -64.92 -11.39
CA THR A 451 8.76 -64.02 -11.60
C THR A 451 10.05 -64.85 -11.98
N PRO A 452 11.13 -64.26 -12.50
CA PRO A 452 12.03 -63.45 -11.68
C PRO A 452 12.82 -62.29 -12.40
N ARG A 453 13.36 -61.41 -11.57
CA ARG A 453 14.56 -60.58 -11.78
C ARG A 453 15.82 -61.52 -11.75
N PRO A 454 17.08 -61.17 -12.21
CA PRO A 454 17.85 -59.97 -11.87
C PRO A 454 18.95 -59.44 -12.86
N ALA A 455 19.57 -58.32 -12.44
CA ALA A 455 20.99 -57.93 -12.43
C ALA A 455 21.75 -57.67 -13.75
N ALA A 456 22.29 -56.48 -13.86
CA ALA A 456 23.57 -55.92 -13.46
C ALA A 456 24.71 -55.89 -14.56
N ALA A 457 25.35 -54.73 -14.59
CA ALA A 457 26.76 -54.43 -14.89
C ALA A 457 27.23 -54.45 -16.37
N SER A 458 27.85 -53.37 -16.87
CA SER A 458 29.23 -52.95 -16.66
C SER A 458 29.65 -51.97 -17.76
N THR A 459 30.37 -50.94 -17.35
CA THR A 459 31.35 -50.16 -18.12
C THR A 459 32.52 -51.02 -18.60
N PRO A 460 33.42 -50.59 -19.51
CA PRO A 460 34.24 -49.37 -19.47
C PRO A 460 34.75 -48.75 -20.78
N SER A 461 35.25 -47.49 -20.66
CA SER A 461 36.56 -46.93 -21.07
C SER A 461 37.00 -46.99 -22.56
N THR A 462 37.48 -45.91 -23.08
CA THR A 462 38.85 -45.37 -23.16
C THR A 462 38.94 -44.20 -24.14
N GLN A 463 39.55 -43.10 -23.69
CA GLN A 463 40.74 -42.38 -24.17
C GLN A 463 40.83 -42.05 -25.69
N ARG A 464 41.14 -40.82 -26.09
CA ARG A 464 42.44 -40.10 -26.00
C ARG A 464 42.42 -38.77 -26.77
N ARG A 465 42.95 -37.76 -26.08
CA ARG A 465 43.99 -36.79 -26.46
C ARG A 465 43.93 -36.04 -27.80
N GLY A 466 44.17 -34.72 -27.65
CA GLY A 466 45.03 -33.96 -28.54
C GLY A 466 44.80 -32.45 -28.51
N LYS A 467 45.46 -31.73 -27.63
CA LYS A 467 45.99 -30.37 -27.87
C LYS A 467 47.34 -30.54 -28.56
N PRO A 468 48.03 -29.54 -29.15
CA PRO A 468 48.12 -28.13 -28.81
C PRO A 468 48.41 -27.13 -29.97
N ALA A 469 48.60 -25.87 -29.53
CA ALA A 469 49.59 -24.83 -29.89
C ALA A 469 49.31 -23.94 -31.12
N GLN A 470 49.15 -22.63 -30.88
CA GLN A 470 50.15 -21.55 -30.85
C GLN A 470 50.66 -21.07 -32.21
N GLN A 471 50.51 -19.79 -32.44
CA GLN A 471 51.50 -18.73 -32.74
C GLN A 471 50.83 -17.65 -33.60
N ARG A 472 50.76 -16.42 -33.14
CA ARG A 472 51.74 -15.33 -33.06
C ARG A 472 52.12 -14.71 -34.41
N ALA A 473 51.95 -13.45 -34.48
CA ALA A 473 52.79 -12.32 -34.93
C ALA A 473 52.01 -11.39 -35.87
N ASP A 474 51.86 -10.20 -35.54
CA ASP A 474 52.73 -9.02 -35.47
C ASP A 474 52.77 -8.16 -36.76
N ARG A 475 52.75 -6.85 -36.48
CA ARG A 475 53.30 -5.71 -37.24
C ARG A 475 52.36 -5.02 -38.22
N THR A 476 52.25 -3.77 -38.15
CA THR A 476 52.91 -2.49 -37.91
C THR A 476 52.17 -1.49 -38.79
N ALA A 477 51.78 -0.42 -38.29
CA ALA A 477 52.39 0.89 -38.12
C ALA A 477 52.14 1.88 -39.27
N SER A 478 51.98 3.14 -38.86
CA SER A 478 52.29 4.39 -39.57
C SER A 478 51.13 4.99 -40.36
N GLY A 479 50.75 6.18 -40.21
CA GLY A 479 51.28 7.41 -39.70
C GLY A 479 50.63 8.57 -40.40
N GLY A 480 50.61 9.70 -39.73
CA GLY A 480 50.74 11.02 -40.33
C GLY A 480 49.41 11.78 -40.57
N THR A 481 49.14 12.67 -39.71
CA THR A 481 49.47 14.11 -39.55
C THR A 481 48.65 15.09 -40.38
N THR A 482 48.24 16.15 -39.63
CA THR A 482 48.02 17.55 -40.05
C THR A 482 46.68 17.84 -40.72
N GLY A 483 45.91 18.83 -40.36
CA GLY A 483 46.10 20.03 -39.57
C GLY A 483 45.12 21.07 -40.07
N HIS A 484 44.79 22.04 -39.18
CA HIS A 484 44.29 23.40 -39.42
C HIS A 484 42.81 23.56 -39.81
N SER A 485 42.05 24.14 -38.92
CA SER A 485 41.93 25.56 -38.51
C SER A 485 40.88 26.31 -39.34
N SER A 486 39.92 26.80 -38.68
CA SER A 486 39.57 28.18 -38.41
C SER A 486 38.14 28.59 -38.77
N THR A 487 37.51 29.18 -37.75
CA THR A 487 36.73 30.44 -37.78
C THR A 487 35.50 30.47 -38.70
N GLY A 488 34.34 30.88 -38.31
CA GLY A 488 33.87 31.84 -37.36
C GLY A 488 32.52 32.37 -37.77
N HIS A 489 31.82 33.00 -36.85
CA HIS A 489 30.79 34.04 -37.00
C HIS A 489 29.41 33.63 -37.56
N SER A 490 28.39 33.79 -36.83
CA SER A 490 27.67 34.86 -36.15
C SER A 490 26.30 35.10 -36.80
N ALA A 491 25.32 35.13 -35.94
CA ALA A 491 24.11 35.95 -35.93
C ALA A 491 22.99 35.75 -37.00
N ARG A 492 21.90 35.26 -36.58
CA ARG A 492 20.66 36.04 -36.31
C ARG A 492 19.69 35.23 -35.48
#